data_36fa36a3b6a235eef038a58a85db8d2b
#
_entry.id   36fa36a3b6a235eef038a58a85db8d2b
#
_cell.length_a   1.000
_cell.length_b   1.000
_cell.length_c   1.000
_cell.angle_alpha   90.00
_cell.angle_beta   90.00
_cell.angle_gamma   90.00
#
_symmetry.space_group_name_H-M   'P 1'
#
loop_
_entity.id
_entity.type
_entity.pdbx_description
1 polymer ?
#
loop_
_entity_poly.entity_id
_entity_poly.type
_entity_poly.pdbx_seq_one_letter_code
_entity_poly.pdbx_strand_id
1 'polypeptide(L)'
;LAFEGLNNTSMDKNNLLIVLNDNHMAIDPLKGGFTQYLVDLTTSATYNKWRWRLYQLAAKMHLVNEEKRRALLRRNNNWKATLSKQTNNIFTGLNIRYFGPTDGHDVESLVRILSEIKNHRGPKVLHIITKKGKGYAPAENDQTAWHAPGEFNVESGVRNQDSGQNTTPLWQEVFGETLLELAKGNEEIVGITPAMPSGCSMSIMQKEMPDRVFDVGIAEGHAVT
;
A
#
# COMPACT_ATOMS: atom_id res chain seq x y z
N LEU A 1 3.12 15.98 4.36
CA LEU A 1 4.15 15.63 5.38
C LEU A 1 5.14 14.57 4.87
N ALA A 2 4.65 13.39 4.36
CA ALA A 2 5.56 12.33 3.91
C ALA A 2 6.47 12.76 2.74
N PHE A 3 5.94 13.49 1.76
CA PHE A 3 6.72 14.03 0.65
C PHE A 3 7.77 15.03 1.10
N GLU A 4 7.46 15.90 2.07
CA GLU A 4 8.44 16.82 2.64
C GLU A 4 9.55 16.09 3.39
N GLY A 5 9.22 15.02 4.12
CA GLY A 5 10.20 14.15 4.74
C GLY A 5 11.13 13.47 3.73
N LEU A 6 10.57 12.97 2.61
CA LEU A 6 11.35 12.41 1.51
C LEU A 6 12.24 13.45 0.84
N ASN A 7 11.71 14.65 0.59
CA ASN A 7 12.46 15.76 0.02
C ASN A 7 13.65 16.14 0.93
N ASN A 8 13.40 16.30 2.23
CA ASN A 8 14.47 16.58 3.19
C ASN A 8 15.52 15.46 3.25
N THR A 9 15.08 14.19 3.25
CA THR A 9 15.96 13.02 3.25
C THR A 9 16.87 12.98 2.01
N SER A 10 16.40 13.50 0.88
CA SER A 10 17.17 13.54 -0.37
C SER A 10 18.42 14.42 -0.28
N MET A 11 18.39 15.41 0.59
CA MET A 11 19.51 16.36 0.83
C MET A 11 20.55 15.81 1.80
N ASP A 12 20.20 14.80 2.59
CA ASP A 12 21.04 14.26 3.64
C ASP A 12 21.76 12.99 3.17
N LYS A 13 23.00 12.80 3.60
CA LYS A 13 23.80 11.60 3.30
C LYS A 13 23.68 10.51 4.38
N ASN A 14 22.70 10.61 5.26
CA ASN A 14 22.43 9.66 6.32
C ASN A 14 22.08 8.27 5.76
N ASN A 15 22.47 7.23 6.51
CA ASN A 15 22.14 5.83 6.16
C ASN A 15 20.71 5.46 6.57
N LEU A 16 19.73 6.32 6.25
CA LEU A 16 18.34 6.07 6.56
C LEU A 16 17.78 4.93 5.70
N LEU A 17 17.10 4.00 6.33
CA LEU A 17 16.25 3.00 5.68
C LEU A 17 14.79 3.36 5.92
N ILE A 18 14.08 3.64 4.84
CA ILE A 18 12.63 3.84 4.83
C ILE A 18 11.99 2.53 4.39
N VAL A 19 11.10 1.97 5.20
CA VAL A 19 10.29 0.81 4.82
C VAL A 19 8.93 1.31 4.35
N LEU A 20 8.66 1.19 3.05
CA LEU A 20 7.37 1.47 2.46
C LEU A 20 6.53 0.18 2.52
N ASN A 21 5.62 0.11 3.49
CA ASN A 21 4.67 -0.98 3.62
C ASN A 21 3.41 -0.66 2.82
N ASP A 22 3.27 -1.27 1.66
CA ASP A 22 2.14 -1.10 0.77
C ASP A 22 1.17 -2.28 0.91
N ASN A 23 0.00 -2.02 1.44
CA ASN A 23 -1.10 -2.98 1.54
C ASN A 23 -2.36 -2.54 0.78
N HIS A 24 -2.25 -1.47 -0.03
CA HIS A 24 -3.33 -0.86 -0.82
C HIS A 24 -4.53 -0.38 0.00
N MET A 25 -4.36 -0.24 1.32
CA MET A 25 -5.41 0.15 2.25
C MET A 25 -4.99 1.36 3.10
N ALA A 26 -5.97 2.23 3.32
CA ALA A 26 -6.00 3.13 4.47
C ALA A 26 -6.94 2.52 5.53
N ILE A 27 -8.01 3.20 5.92
CA ILE A 27 -9.16 2.56 6.57
C ILE A 27 -9.93 1.79 5.49
N ASP A 28 -10.34 2.50 4.45
CA ASP A 28 -10.92 1.97 3.22
C ASP A 28 -9.85 1.74 2.13
N PRO A 29 -10.17 1.07 1.02
CA PRO A 29 -9.24 0.93 -0.10
C PRO A 29 -8.76 2.28 -0.62
N LEU A 30 -7.44 2.41 -0.79
CA LEU A 30 -6.83 3.65 -1.28
C LEU A 30 -7.27 3.97 -2.71
N LYS A 31 -7.56 5.26 -2.95
CA LYS A 31 -7.82 5.83 -4.27
C LYS A 31 -6.75 6.86 -4.61
N GLY A 32 -6.55 7.10 -5.90
CA GLY A 32 -5.68 8.18 -6.40
C GLY A 32 -4.51 7.72 -7.24
N GLY A 33 -3.89 8.70 -7.93
CA GLY A 33 -2.85 8.45 -8.91
C GLY A 33 -1.56 7.86 -8.33
N PHE A 34 -1.22 8.14 -7.09
CA PHE A 34 -0.03 7.55 -6.45
C PHE A 34 -0.21 6.05 -6.19
N THR A 35 -1.40 5.63 -5.79
CA THR A 35 -1.73 4.20 -5.65
C THR A 35 -1.63 3.50 -7.01
N GLN A 36 -2.19 4.09 -8.07
CA GLN A 36 -2.05 3.55 -9.42
C GLN A 36 -0.59 3.46 -9.85
N TYR A 37 0.22 4.47 -9.56
CA TYR A 37 1.65 4.47 -9.82
C TYR A 37 2.38 3.33 -9.08
N LEU A 38 2.06 3.07 -7.81
CA LEU A 38 2.62 1.93 -7.06
C LEU A 38 2.18 0.60 -7.65
N VAL A 39 0.91 0.47 -8.06
CA VAL A 39 0.39 -0.70 -8.78
C VAL A 39 1.16 -0.91 -10.07
N ASP A 40 1.39 0.11 -10.87
CA ASP A 40 2.14 0.03 -12.12
C ASP A 40 3.60 -0.39 -11.90
N LEU A 41 4.25 0.08 -10.84
CA LEU A 41 5.57 -0.41 -10.43
C LEU A 41 5.58 -1.90 -10.10
N THR A 42 4.49 -2.40 -9.50
CA THR A 42 4.38 -3.80 -9.05
C THR A 42 3.92 -4.74 -10.16
N THR A 43 3.07 -4.26 -11.06
CA THR A 43 2.42 -5.06 -12.11
C THR A 43 3.14 -5.06 -13.45
N SER A 44 4.29 -4.40 -13.58
CA SER A 44 5.07 -4.42 -14.82
C SER A 44 5.31 -5.86 -15.30
N ALA A 45 4.38 -6.32 -16.15
CA ALA A 45 4.35 -7.69 -16.68
C ALA A 45 5.64 -8.03 -17.44
N THR A 46 6.31 -7.03 -18.01
CA THR A 46 7.58 -7.17 -18.71
C THR A 46 8.70 -7.55 -17.74
N TYR A 47 8.76 -6.94 -16.55
CA TYR A 47 9.76 -7.26 -15.54
C TYR A 47 9.57 -8.66 -14.98
N ASN A 48 8.34 -9.05 -14.65
CA ASN A 48 8.03 -10.36 -14.11
C ASN A 48 8.21 -11.48 -15.14
N LYS A 49 7.84 -11.27 -16.42
CA LYS A 49 8.06 -12.21 -17.52
C LYS A 49 9.55 -12.45 -17.81
N TRP A 50 10.36 -11.39 -17.82
CA TRP A 50 11.80 -11.48 -18.04
C TRP A 50 12.51 -12.18 -16.89
N ARG A 51 12.14 -11.88 -15.64
CA ARG A 51 12.67 -12.51 -14.43
C ARG A 51 12.35 -14.02 -14.43
N TRP A 52 11.14 -14.40 -14.80
CA TRP A 52 10.72 -15.81 -14.86
C TRP A 52 11.41 -16.56 -16.00
N ARG A 53 11.57 -15.94 -17.18
CA ARG A 53 12.31 -16.53 -18.32
C ARG A 53 13.79 -16.71 -18.02
N LEU A 54 14.43 -15.75 -17.38
CA LEU A 54 15.82 -15.86 -16.93
C LEU A 54 16.00 -16.95 -15.88
N TYR A 55 15.06 -17.08 -14.96
CA TYR A 55 15.05 -18.16 -13.97
C TYR A 55 14.91 -19.54 -14.62
N GLN A 56 14.01 -19.70 -15.59
CA GLN A 56 13.82 -20.94 -16.34
C GLN A 56 15.04 -21.28 -17.22
N LEU A 57 15.66 -20.31 -17.86
CA LEU A 57 16.88 -20.51 -18.64
C LEU A 57 18.04 -20.94 -17.75
N ALA A 58 18.23 -20.30 -16.61
CA ALA A 58 19.27 -20.67 -15.64
C ALA A 58 19.05 -22.05 -15.03
N ALA A 59 17.79 -22.45 -14.77
CA ALA A 59 17.41 -23.76 -14.29
C ALA A 59 17.59 -24.86 -15.36
N LYS A 60 17.30 -24.57 -16.65
CA LYS A 60 17.50 -25.51 -17.76
C LYS A 60 18.96 -25.77 -18.11
N MET A 61 19.85 -24.83 -17.81
CA MET A 61 21.26 -24.92 -18.21
C MET A 61 22.13 -25.70 -17.24
N HIS A 62 21.67 -26.44 -16.26
CA HIS A 62 22.43 -27.36 -15.34
C HIS A 62 23.93 -26.98 -15.08
N LEU A 63 24.36 -25.75 -15.43
CA LEU A 63 25.75 -25.31 -15.57
C LEU A 63 26.24 -24.42 -14.44
N VAL A 64 25.47 -24.28 -13.34
CA VAL A 64 25.85 -23.31 -12.32
C VAL A 64 26.07 -24.00 -10.99
N ASN A 65 27.33 -24.27 -10.69
CA ASN A 65 27.82 -24.59 -9.35
C ASN A 65 27.48 -23.44 -8.37
N GLU A 66 27.15 -23.74 -7.12
CA GLU A 66 26.65 -22.79 -6.10
C GLU A 66 27.52 -21.50 -5.97
N GLU A 67 28.86 -21.61 -6.12
CA GLU A 67 29.75 -20.44 -6.08
C GLU A 67 29.60 -19.53 -7.31
N LYS A 68 29.47 -20.12 -8.49
CA LYS A 68 29.23 -19.36 -9.73
C LYS A 68 27.84 -18.72 -9.75
N ARG A 69 26.85 -19.35 -9.11
CA ARG A 69 25.51 -18.80 -8.90
C ARG A 69 25.56 -17.54 -8.04
N ARG A 70 26.34 -17.55 -6.93
CA ARG A 70 26.51 -16.35 -6.07
C ARG A 70 27.26 -15.22 -6.79
N ALA A 71 28.28 -15.55 -7.59
CA ALA A 71 29.01 -14.57 -8.39
C ALA A 71 28.15 -13.97 -9.52
N LEU A 72 27.33 -14.81 -10.18
CA LEU A 72 26.40 -14.36 -11.23
C LEU A 72 25.29 -13.48 -10.66
N LEU A 73 24.76 -13.81 -9.48
CA LEU A 73 23.77 -13.00 -8.77
C LEU A 73 24.35 -11.65 -8.31
N ARG A 74 25.61 -11.62 -7.83
CA ARG A 74 26.32 -10.36 -7.51
C ARG A 74 26.55 -9.50 -8.75
N ARG A 75 26.98 -10.10 -9.86
CA ARG A 75 27.21 -9.41 -11.13
C ARG A 75 25.92 -8.93 -11.78
N ASN A 76 24.82 -9.69 -11.64
CA ASN A 76 23.49 -9.34 -12.13
C ASN A 76 22.86 -8.19 -11.31
N ASN A 77 23.18 -8.04 -10.03
CA ASN A 77 22.73 -6.90 -9.23
C ASN A 77 23.41 -5.58 -9.69
N ASN A 78 24.68 -5.62 -10.09
CA ASN A 78 25.35 -4.46 -10.68
C ASN A 78 24.84 -4.13 -12.08
N TRP A 79 24.49 -5.15 -12.88
CA TRP A 79 23.90 -4.99 -14.22
C TRP A 79 22.46 -4.47 -14.15
N LYS A 80 21.71 -4.83 -13.11
CA LYS A 80 20.35 -4.29 -12.85
C LYS A 80 20.36 -2.80 -12.58
N ALA A 81 21.36 -2.30 -11.86
CA ALA A 81 21.52 -0.85 -11.64
C ALA A 81 21.82 -0.09 -12.95
N THR A 82 22.44 -0.75 -13.93
CA THR A 82 22.82 -0.14 -15.21
C THR A 82 21.72 -0.33 -16.28
N LEU A 83 20.97 -1.43 -16.24
CA LEU A 83 19.86 -1.72 -17.18
C LEU A 83 18.51 -1.19 -16.70
N SER A 84 18.37 -0.77 -15.46
CA SER A 84 17.16 -0.10 -14.98
C SER A 84 17.10 1.36 -15.42
N LYS A 85 17.45 1.64 -16.68
CA LYS A 85 17.11 2.91 -17.36
C LYS A 85 15.59 3.18 -17.40
N GLN A 86 14.76 2.32 -16.85
CA GLN A 86 13.29 2.39 -16.90
C GLN A 86 12.58 2.47 -15.54
N THR A 87 13.29 2.61 -14.44
CA THR A 87 12.64 2.95 -13.17
C THR A 87 12.99 4.38 -12.79
N ASN A 88 12.55 5.35 -13.59
CA ASN A 88 12.32 6.71 -13.11
C ASN A 88 11.16 6.66 -12.11
N ASN A 89 11.40 6.11 -10.92
CA ASN A 89 10.47 6.22 -9.83
C ASN A 89 10.79 7.49 -9.04
N ILE A 90 9.78 7.99 -8.32
CA ILE A 90 9.89 9.21 -7.52
C ILE A 90 11.09 9.18 -6.54
N PHE A 91 11.40 8.02 -5.98
CA PHE A 91 12.51 7.85 -5.04
C PHE A 91 13.85 8.02 -5.74
N THR A 92 13.99 7.45 -6.94
CA THR A 92 15.21 7.62 -7.76
C THR A 92 15.37 9.08 -8.19
N GLY A 93 14.26 9.77 -8.53
CA GLY A 93 14.27 11.20 -8.82
C GLY A 93 14.73 12.05 -7.64
N LEU A 94 14.46 11.63 -6.42
CA LEU A 94 14.93 12.23 -5.18
C LEU A 94 16.31 11.71 -4.73
N ASN A 95 17.04 10.99 -5.58
CA ASN A 95 18.33 10.38 -5.25
C ASN A 95 18.29 9.41 -4.05
N ILE A 96 17.12 8.83 -3.76
CA ILE A 96 16.90 7.79 -2.76
C ILE A 96 16.94 6.44 -3.45
N ARG A 97 17.80 5.54 -2.98
CA ARG A 97 17.93 4.20 -3.59
C ARG A 97 16.71 3.34 -3.28
N TYR A 98 16.07 2.83 -4.33
CA TYR A 98 14.88 2.01 -4.22
C TYR A 98 15.19 0.51 -4.34
N PHE A 99 14.61 -0.29 -3.43
CA PHE A 99 14.64 -1.75 -3.41
C PHE A 99 13.22 -2.29 -3.31
N GLY A 100 12.90 -3.26 -4.14
CA GLY A 100 11.57 -3.88 -4.16
C GLY A 100 10.88 -3.76 -5.53
N PRO A 101 9.57 -3.99 -5.57
CA PRO A 101 8.75 -4.50 -4.47
C PRO A 101 9.06 -5.96 -4.11
N THR A 102 8.85 -6.32 -2.83
CA THR A 102 9.02 -7.69 -2.34
C THR A 102 7.85 -8.09 -1.44
N ASP A 103 7.61 -9.39 -1.29
CA ASP A 103 6.58 -9.90 -0.38
C ASP A 103 6.98 -9.61 1.08
N GLY A 104 6.15 -8.81 1.77
CA GLY A 104 6.34 -8.44 3.16
C GLY A 104 5.97 -9.54 4.16
N HIS A 105 5.37 -10.65 3.69
CA HIS A 105 5.08 -11.82 4.52
C HIS A 105 6.13 -12.92 4.39
N ASP A 106 7.06 -12.81 3.43
CA ASP A 106 8.21 -13.73 3.29
C ASP A 106 9.38 -13.25 4.15
N VAL A 107 9.38 -13.70 5.42
CA VAL A 107 10.39 -13.31 6.42
C VAL A 107 11.79 -13.71 6.00
N GLU A 108 11.97 -14.89 5.39
CA GLU A 108 13.28 -15.37 4.93
C GLU A 108 13.87 -14.44 3.84
N SER A 109 13.06 -14.08 2.85
CA SER A 109 13.44 -13.12 1.82
C SER A 109 13.74 -11.74 2.40
N LEU A 110 12.95 -11.27 3.37
CA LEU A 110 13.18 -9.99 4.03
C LEU A 110 14.51 -9.96 4.79
N VAL A 111 14.82 -10.99 5.56
CA VAL A 111 16.11 -11.13 6.29
C VAL A 111 17.27 -11.07 5.31
N ARG A 112 17.19 -11.80 4.19
CA ARG A 112 18.21 -11.79 3.15
C ARG A 112 18.39 -10.38 2.53
N ILE A 113 17.28 -9.74 2.13
CA ILE A 113 17.30 -8.41 1.53
C ILE A 113 17.89 -7.39 2.52
N LEU A 114 17.42 -7.38 3.76
CA LEU A 114 17.90 -6.47 4.80
C LEU A 114 19.40 -6.67 5.07
N SER A 115 19.88 -7.92 5.06
CA SER A 115 21.30 -8.24 5.22
C SER A 115 22.15 -7.71 4.06
N GLU A 116 21.60 -7.65 2.85
CA GLU A 116 22.28 -7.09 1.68
C GLU A 116 22.29 -5.55 1.72
N ILE A 117 21.14 -4.94 2.02
CA ILE A 117 20.99 -3.47 1.91
C ILE A 117 21.58 -2.70 3.10
N LYS A 118 21.77 -3.35 4.26
CA LYS A 118 22.37 -2.70 5.45
C LYS A 118 23.74 -2.06 5.18
N ASN A 119 24.50 -2.63 4.24
CA ASN A 119 25.85 -2.16 3.90
C ASN A 119 25.85 -1.05 2.82
N HIS A 120 24.71 -0.73 2.22
CA HIS A 120 24.62 0.37 1.28
C HIS A 120 24.57 1.71 2.01
N ARG A 121 25.41 2.63 1.59
CA ARG A 121 25.44 4.00 2.13
C ARG A 121 24.37 4.88 1.49
N GLY A 122 23.93 5.88 2.22
CA GLY A 122 22.94 6.86 1.80
C GLY A 122 21.49 6.41 2.05
N PRO A 123 20.53 7.30 1.81
CA PRO A 123 19.13 7.02 2.02
C PRO A 123 18.60 5.96 1.06
N LYS A 124 17.75 5.10 1.54
CA LYS A 124 17.19 3.98 0.78
C LYS A 124 15.76 3.66 1.20
N VAL A 125 14.96 3.20 0.23
CA VAL A 125 13.60 2.71 0.44
C VAL A 125 13.58 1.22 0.17
N LEU A 126 13.02 0.45 1.09
CA LEU A 126 12.58 -0.92 0.88
C LEU A 126 11.07 -0.94 0.74
N HIS A 127 10.58 -1.24 -0.46
CA HIS A 127 9.14 -1.38 -0.74
C HIS A 127 8.72 -2.83 -0.50
N ILE A 128 7.83 -3.03 0.44
CA ILE A 128 7.24 -4.32 0.76
C ILE A 128 5.74 -4.28 0.48
N ILE A 129 5.22 -5.38 -0.07
CA ILE A 129 3.78 -5.56 -0.30
C ILE A 129 3.26 -6.49 0.78
N THR A 130 2.20 -6.06 1.45
CA THR A 130 1.54 -6.87 2.47
C THR A 130 0.05 -6.97 2.22
N LYS A 131 -0.60 -7.91 2.89
CA LYS A 131 -2.05 -8.01 2.96
C LYS A 131 -2.49 -7.68 4.38
N LYS A 132 -3.30 -6.63 4.54
CA LYS A 132 -3.88 -6.26 5.85
C LYS A 132 -4.72 -7.42 6.39
N GLY A 133 -4.55 -7.76 7.66
CA GLY A 133 -5.26 -8.88 8.29
C GLY A 133 -4.72 -10.27 7.96
N LYS A 134 -3.57 -10.38 7.29
CA LYS A 134 -2.94 -11.66 6.89
C LYS A 134 -2.82 -12.64 8.06
N GLY A 135 -3.30 -13.87 7.85
CA GLY A 135 -3.29 -14.94 8.83
C GLY A 135 -4.60 -15.09 9.63
N TYR A 136 -5.55 -14.16 9.45
CA TYR A 136 -6.86 -14.26 10.06
C TYR A 136 -7.97 -14.07 9.00
N ALA A 137 -8.62 -15.16 8.62
CA ALA A 137 -9.55 -15.19 7.48
C ALA A 137 -10.66 -14.13 7.54
N PRO A 138 -11.33 -13.84 8.69
CA PRO A 138 -12.31 -12.77 8.75
C PRO A 138 -11.74 -11.40 8.39
N ALA A 139 -10.52 -11.07 8.85
CA ALA A 139 -9.88 -9.81 8.55
C ALA A 139 -9.34 -9.74 7.11
N GLU A 140 -8.94 -10.87 6.54
CA GLU A 140 -8.54 -10.93 5.12
C GLU A 140 -9.71 -10.72 4.17
N ASN A 141 -10.92 -11.11 4.57
CA ASN A 141 -12.15 -10.98 3.76
C ASN A 141 -12.77 -9.60 3.85
N ASP A 142 -12.67 -8.92 4.98
CA ASP A 142 -13.21 -7.57 5.17
C ASP A 142 -12.20 -6.69 5.94
N GLN A 143 -11.23 -6.18 5.21
CA GLN A 143 -10.12 -5.40 5.77
C GLN A 143 -10.56 -4.05 6.36
N THR A 144 -11.65 -3.50 5.87
CA THR A 144 -12.23 -2.25 6.37
C THR A 144 -12.87 -2.45 7.74
N ALA A 145 -13.78 -3.42 7.86
CA ALA A 145 -14.46 -3.74 9.10
C ALA A 145 -13.49 -4.18 10.21
N TRP A 146 -12.37 -4.81 9.83
CA TRP A 146 -11.33 -5.29 10.75
C TRP A 146 -10.20 -4.26 11.00
N HIS A 147 -10.35 -3.03 10.53
CA HIS A 147 -9.40 -1.97 10.88
C HIS A 147 -9.46 -1.62 12.39
N ALA A 148 -10.67 -1.55 12.93
CA ALA A 148 -10.93 -1.34 14.37
C ALA A 148 -12.18 -2.14 14.77
N PRO A 149 -12.09 -3.48 14.89
CA PRO A 149 -13.26 -4.37 14.99
C PRO A 149 -14.03 -4.24 16.30
N GLY A 150 -13.50 -3.55 17.31
CA GLY A 150 -14.04 -3.57 18.67
C GLY A 150 -13.90 -4.95 19.32
N GLU A 151 -14.83 -5.32 20.20
CA GLU A 151 -14.88 -6.64 20.80
C GLU A 151 -15.41 -7.67 19.81
N PHE A 152 -14.76 -8.82 19.71
CA PHE A 152 -15.16 -9.93 18.86
C PHE A 152 -14.77 -11.29 19.45
N ASN A 153 -15.46 -12.33 19.03
CA ASN A 153 -15.10 -13.70 19.36
C ASN A 153 -13.98 -14.18 18.42
N VAL A 154 -12.82 -14.55 18.99
CA VAL A 154 -11.62 -14.91 18.21
C VAL A 154 -11.82 -16.17 17.36
N GLU A 155 -12.61 -17.14 17.86
CA GLU A 155 -12.83 -18.43 17.19
C GLU A 155 -13.83 -18.30 16.03
N SER A 156 -14.95 -17.60 16.27
CA SER A 156 -16.00 -17.46 15.26
C SER A 156 -15.83 -16.27 14.33
N GLY A 157 -15.02 -15.26 14.71
CA GLY A 157 -14.90 -14.01 13.99
C GLY A 157 -16.14 -13.10 14.08
N VAL A 158 -17.10 -13.42 14.96
CA VAL A 158 -18.30 -12.61 15.16
C VAL A 158 -17.96 -11.39 16.00
N ARG A 159 -18.21 -10.20 15.48
CA ARG A 159 -18.07 -8.94 16.21
C ARG A 159 -19.34 -8.59 16.97
N ASN A 160 -19.21 -7.98 18.14
CA ASN A 160 -20.37 -7.56 18.94
C ASN A 160 -21.25 -6.55 18.19
N GLN A 161 -20.66 -5.74 17.32
CA GLN A 161 -21.39 -4.80 16.45
C GLN A 161 -22.28 -5.50 15.42
N ASP A 162 -21.94 -6.72 14.99
CA ASP A 162 -22.71 -7.49 14.02
C ASP A 162 -23.88 -8.26 14.67
N SER A 163 -23.92 -8.33 16.02
CA SER A 163 -24.91 -9.13 16.77
C SER A 163 -26.31 -8.50 16.85
N GLY A 164 -26.53 -7.33 16.24
CA GLY A 164 -27.84 -6.67 16.20
C GLY A 164 -28.38 -6.19 17.56
N GLN A 165 -27.57 -6.23 18.61
CA GLN A 165 -27.97 -5.85 19.97
C GLN A 165 -27.99 -4.33 20.17
N ASN A 166 -27.42 -3.54 19.25
CA ASN A 166 -27.42 -2.09 19.37
C ASN A 166 -28.59 -1.51 18.58
N THR A 167 -29.67 -1.18 19.27
CA THR A 167 -30.89 -0.59 18.66
C THR A 167 -30.77 0.94 18.48
N THR A 168 -29.73 1.54 19.00
CA THR A 168 -29.48 2.99 18.89
C THR A 168 -28.53 3.24 17.72
N PRO A 169 -28.92 4.08 16.74
CA PRO A 169 -28.04 4.42 15.62
C PRO A 169 -26.77 5.13 16.10
N LEU A 170 -25.66 4.86 15.45
CA LEU A 170 -24.40 5.56 15.72
C LEU A 170 -24.47 7.00 15.20
N TRP A 171 -23.74 7.91 15.81
CA TRP A 171 -23.68 9.30 15.38
C TRP A 171 -23.30 9.48 13.92
N GLN A 172 -22.35 8.68 13.44
CA GLN A 172 -21.94 8.72 12.03
C GLN A 172 -23.06 8.25 11.07
N GLU A 173 -23.90 7.32 11.50
CA GLU A 173 -25.04 6.84 10.71
C GLU A 173 -26.09 7.95 10.57
N VAL A 174 -26.44 8.58 11.70
CA VAL A 174 -27.35 9.75 11.69
C VAL A 174 -26.79 10.87 10.80
N PHE A 175 -25.49 11.13 10.90
CA PHE A 175 -24.82 12.13 10.03
C PHE A 175 -24.95 11.75 8.55
N GLY A 176 -24.63 10.50 8.18
CA GLY A 176 -24.64 10.04 6.79
C GLY A 176 -26.04 10.07 6.17
N GLU A 177 -27.07 9.66 6.93
CA GLU A 177 -28.46 9.71 6.49
C GLU A 177 -28.94 11.16 6.34
N THR A 178 -28.67 12.03 7.32
CA THR A 178 -29.01 13.46 7.26
C THR A 178 -28.31 14.16 6.10
N LEU A 179 -27.03 13.85 5.86
CA LEU A 179 -26.29 14.42 4.74
C LEU A 179 -26.94 14.03 3.40
N LEU A 180 -27.35 12.77 3.23
CA LEU A 180 -28.07 12.32 2.04
C LEU A 180 -29.41 13.03 1.88
N GLU A 181 -30.19 13.16 2.96
CA GLU A 181 -31.49 13.85 2.94
C GLU A 181 -31.35 15.30 2.48
N LEU A 182 -30.39 16.03 3.08
CA LEU A 182 -30.10 17.42 2.71
C LEU A 182 -29.62 17.55 1.27
N ALA A 183 -28.76 16.63 0.83
CA ALA A 183 -28.24 16.62 -0.53
C ALA A 183 -29.29 16.30 -1.58
N LYS A 184 -30.35 15.53 -1.24
CA LYS A 184 -31.54 15.33 -2.11
C LYS A 184 -32.33 16.63 -2.31
N GLY A 185 -32.36 17.48 -1.31
CA GLY A 185 -33.05 18.77 -1.36
C GLY A 185 -32.21 19.92 -1.93
N ASN A 186 -30.90 19.79 -2.00
CA ASN A 186 -30.00 20.83 -2.46
C ASN A 186 -28.82 20.25 -3.26
N GLU A 187 -28.73 20.62 -4.52
CA GLU A 187 -27.69 20.15 -5.43
C GLU A 187 -26.29 20.70 -5.15
N GLU A 188 -26.19 21.78 -4.40
CA GLU A 188 -24.92 22.41 -4.03
C GLU A 188 -24.19 21.66 -2.89
N ILE A 189 -24.87 20.76 -2.19
CA ILE A 189 -24.26 20.01 -1.09
C ILE A 189 -23.41 18.87 -1.67
N VAL A 190 -22.14 18.84 -1.30
CA VAL A 190 -21.18 17.78 -1.63
C VAL A 190 -20.57 17.20 -0.36
N GLY A 191 -20.10 15.95 -0.43
CA GLY A 191 -19.37 15.30 0.65
C GLY A 191 -17.88 15.21 0.32
N ILE A 192 -17.01 15.63 1.24
CA ILE A 192 -15.56 15.47 1.10
C ILE A 192 -15.03 14.71 2.32
N THR A 193 -14.27 13.64 2.08
CA THR A 193 -13.71 12.80 3.16
C THR A 193 -12.27 12.42 2.89
N PRO A 194 -11.38 12.46 3.89
CA PRO A 194 -10.00 11.99 3.76
C PRO A 194 -9.89 10.50 4.10
N ALA A 195 -10.10 9.61 3.12
CA ALA A 195 -9.95 8.15 3.19
C ALA A 195 -10.86 7.42 4.20
N MET A 196 -12.03 8.02 4.54
CA MET A 196 -12.94 7.47 5.55
C MET A 196 -14.42 7.48 5.12
N PRO A 197 -14.79 7.15 3.89
CA PRO A 197 -16.19 7.20 3.48
C PRO A 197 -17.09 6.25 4.30
N SER A 198 -16.59 5.08 4.71
CA SER A 198 -17.31 4.16 5.57
C SER A 198 -17.34 4.63 7.03
N GLY A 199 -16.21 5.10 7.55
CA GLY A 199 -16.08 5.50 8.95
C GLY A 199 -16.90 6.74 9.34
N CYS A 200 -17.18 7.64 8.38
CA CYS A 200 -18.08 8.79 8.57
C CYS A 200 -19.47 8.59 7.96
N SER A 201 -19.77 7.39 7.46
CA SER A 201 -21.03 7.02 6.80
C SER A 201 -21.39 7.83 5.54
N MET A 202 -20.45 8.57 4.96
CA MET A 202 -20.62 9.21 3.64
C MET A 202 -20.82 8.18 2.53
N SER A 203 -20.47 6.91 2.75
CA SER A 203 -20.77 5.80 1.85
C SER A 203 -22.28 5.66 1.56
N ILE A 204 -23.17 6.16 2.45
CA ILE A 204 -24.61 6.21 2.24
C ILE A 204 -24.91 7.15 1.06
N MET A 205 -24.42 8.39 1.11
CA MET A 205 -24.58 9.36 0.03
C MET A 205 -23.82 8.93 -1.24
N GLN A 206 -22.64 8.34 -1.10
CA GLN A 206 -21.83 7.90 -2.23
C GLN A 206 -22.52 6.84 -3.11
N LYS A 207 -23.34 5.97 -2.51
CA LYS A 207 -24.11 4.96 -3.25
C LYS A 207 -25.18 5.57 -4.15
N GLU A 208 -25.85 6.63 -3.72
CA GLU A 208 -26.92 7.29 -4.46
C GLU A 208 -26.42 8.44 -5.34
N MET A 209 -25.38 9.13 -4.89
CA MET A 209 -24.82 10.34 -5.52
C MET A 209 -23.29 10.26 -5.63
N PRO A 210 -22.72 9.31 -6.41
CA PRO A 210 -21.27 9.07 -6.44
C PRO A 210 -20.47 10.29 -6.94
N ASP A 211 -21.05 11.11 -7.83
CA ASP A 211 -20.38 12.28 -8.41
C ASP A 211 -20.33 13.48 -7.44
N ARG A 212 -20.97 13.36 -6.28
CA ARG A 212 -21.03 14.41 -5.26
C ARG A 212 -20.31 14.05 -3.97
N VAL A 213 -19.63 12.91 -3.94
CA VAL A 213 -18.80 12.48 -2.80
C VAL A 213 -17.35 12.27 -3.25
N PHE A 214 -16.46 13.06 -2.67
CA PHE A 214 -15.03 13.11 -3.01
C PHE A 214 -14.21 12.51 -1.88
N ASP A 215 -13.49 11.42 -2.18
CA ASP A 215 -12.49 10.85 -1.31
C ASP A 215 -11.12 11.33 -1.76
N VAL A 216 -10.48 12.16 -0.95
CA VAL A 216 -9.18 12.77 -1.26
C VAL A 216 -7.99 11.95 -0.77
N GLY A 217 -8.23 10.75 -0.22
CA GLY A 217 -7.20 9.95 0.44
C GLY A 217 -6.79 10.56 1.78
N ILE A 218 -5.67 10.10 2.35
CA ILE A 218 -5.16 10.63 3.64
C ILE A 218 -4.52 12.01 3.42
N ALA A 219 -5.37 13.00 3.23
CA ALA A 219 -4.97 14.37 2.89
C ALA A 219 -5.95 15.40 3.48
N GLU A 220 -6.03 15.44 4.82
CA GLU A 220 -6.98 16.27 5.57
C GLU A 220 -6.86 17.74 5.21
N GLY A 221 -5.63 18.25 5.09
CA GLY A 221 -5.40 19.63 4.67
C GLY A 221 -5.94 19.93 3.27
N HIS A 222 -5.84 18.98 2.35
CA HIS A 222 -6.40 19.11 0.99
C HIS A 222 -7.92 19.00 0.99
N ALA A 223 -8.51 18.20 1.91
CA ALA A 223 -9.96 18.11 2.05
C ALA A 223 -10.62 19.43 2.44
N VAL A 224 -9.88 20.31 3.12
CA VAL A 224 -10.38 21.60 3.63
C VAL A 224 -10.12 22.76 2.65
N THR A 225 -9.10 22.65 1.80
CA THR A 225 -8.71 23.70 0.83
C THR A 225 -9.41 23.54 -0.50
#